data_4127d0737fcc968919d5aac07ad80b5b
#
_entry.id   4127d0737fcc968919d5aac07ad80b5b
#
_cell.length_a   1.000
_cell.length_b   1.000
_cell.length_c   1.000
_cell.angle_alpha   90.00
_cell.angle_beta   90.00
_cell.angle_gamma   90.00
#
_symmetry.space_group_name_H-M   'P 1'
#
loop_
_entity.id
_entity.type
_entity.pdbx_description
1 polymer ?
#
loop_
_entity_poly.entity_id
_entity_poly.type
_entity_poly.pdbx_seq_one_letter_code
_entity_poly.pdbx_strand_id
1 'polypeptide(L)'
;FNTFFTFTNHFYTNDKKNYLDTLQSVGFSKDSLVYKNGVEMKNLQTKLLKETINFVEEFAKKFSDKKLIIRPHPSESHKIWEDLSNKYKNVEAIYDEKSACSWMLASEFTISSNCTTSVEAFILGKLNYNFKPYTNERVEFKLPKITGINVSSTEEMIKKIEDFNNANTDHDTFKKYHETTLPILNLFFENINENSCSAQNIINVIKKSNEFKITKK
;
A
#
# COMPACT_ATOMS: atom_id res chain seq x y z
N PHE A 1 -1.28 6.20 6.86
CA PHE A 1 -0.78 6.21 5.49
C PHE A 1 0.24 5.07 5.30
N ASN A 2 -0.08 4.09 4.45
CA ASN A 2 0.84 3.00 4.11
C ASN A 2 1.60 3.36 2.83
N THR A 3 2.94 3.37 2.89
CA THR A 3 3.78 3.75 1.76
C THR A 3 4.46 2.53 1.12
N PHE A 4 4.87 2.66 -0.14
CA PHE A 4 5.65 1.66 -0.85
C PHE A 4 6.58 2.35 -1.85
N PHE A 5 7.73 2.85 -1.37
CA PHE A 5 8.71 3.59 -2.17
C PHE A 5 10.06 2.86 -2.27
N THR A 6 10.04 1.54 -2.27
CA THR A 6 11.25 0.71 -2.17
C THR A 6 12.21 0.85 -3.35
N PHE A 7 11.72 1.27 -4.52
CA PHE A 7 12.56 1.48 -5.70
C PHE A 7 13.34 2.81 -5.65
N THR A 8 12.89 3.78 -4.84
CA THR A 8 13.50 5.10 -4.73
C THR A 8 13.98 5.42 -3.32
N ASN A 9 13.33 4.89 -2.29
CA ASN A 9 13.64 5.10 -0.86
C ASN A 9 14.02 3.77 -0.18
N HIS A 10 14.84 2.94 -0.82
CA HIS A 10 15.27 1.67 -0.26
C HIS A 10 16.26 1.88 0.88
N PHE A 11 16.18 1.08 1.92
CA PHE A 11 17.00 1.26 3.12
C PHE A 11 18.52 1.00 2.87
N TYR A 12 18.88 0.26 1.82
CA TYR A 12 20.26 0.10 1.37
C TYR A 12 20.81 1.29 0.55
N THR A 13 20.04 2.35 0.30
CA THR A 13 20.55 3.51 -0.47
C THR A 13 21.69 4.24 0.23
N ASN A 14 21.87 4.05 1.53
CA ASN A 14 23.03 4.56 2.27
C ASN A 14 24.37 3.91 1.82
N ASP A 15 24.34 2.72 1.23
CA ASP A 15 25.51 1.97 0.73
C ASP A 15 25.78 2.17 -0.77
N LYS A 16 25.24 3.22 -1.39
CA LYS A 16 25.36 3.51 -2.83
C LYS A 16 24.77 2.45 -3.77
N LYS A 17 24.18 1.37 -3.26
CA LYS A 17 23.47 0.37 -4.07
C LYS A 17 22.00 0.73 -4.14
N ASN A 18 21.51 1.05 -5.32
CA ASN A 18 20.08 1.24 -5.55
C ASN A 18 19.43 -0.08 -5.98
N TYR A 19 18.10 -0.11 -6.01
CA TYR A 19 17.34 -1.31 -6.42
C TYR A 19 17.77 -1.82 -7.82
N LEU A 20 18.11 -0.93 -8.75
CA LEU A 20 18.54 -1.31 -10.11
C LEU A 20 19.90 -2.02 -10.11
N ASP A 21 20.80 -1.63 -9.20
CA ASP A 21 22.10 -2.31 -9.02
C ASP A 21 21.86 -3.72 -8.48
N THR A 22 20.87 -3.90 -7.62
CA THR A 22 20.46 -5.22 -7.14
C THR A 22 19.93 -6.09 -8.29
N LEU A 23 19.08 -5.56 -9.17
CA LEU A 23 18.62 -6.28 -10.36
C LEU A 23 19.77 -6.76 -11.23
N GLN A 24 20.79 -5.90 -11.43
CA GLN A 24 21.98 -6.29 -12.20
C GLN A 24 22.82 -7.37 -11.48
N SER A 25 22.97 -7.27 -10.17
CA SER A 25 23.76 -8.24 -9.38
C SER A 25 23.13 -9.65 -9.38
N VAL A 26 21.78 -9.74 -9.54
CA VAL A 26 21.09 -11.04 -9.67
C VAL A 26 20.89 -11.47 -11.13
N GLY A 27 21.59 -10.84 -12.08
CA GLY A 27 21.70 -11.29 -13.46
C GLY A 27 20.74 -10.64 -14.48
N PHE A 28 19.94 -9.65 -14.10
CA PHE A 28 19.11 -8.93 -15.07
C PHE A 28 19.93 -7.89 -15.84
N SER A 29 20.08 -8.07 -17.15
CA SER A 29 20.72 -7.08 -18.01
C SER A 29 19.87 -5.80 -18.13
N LYS A 30 20.52 -4.68 -18.47
CA LYS A 30 19.84 -3.40 -18.70
C LYS A 30 18.81 -3.46 -19.84
N ASP A 31 18.97 -4.36 -20.77
CA ASP A 31 18.04 -4.57 -21.89
C ASP A 31 16.85 -5.44 -21.55
N SER A 32 16.89 -6.15 -20.42
CA SER A 32 15.80 -7.00 -19.96
C SER A 32 14.54 -6.17 -19.66
N LEU A 33 13.36 -6.77 -19.90
CA LEU A 33 12.08 -6.14 -19.56
C LEU A 33 11.96 -5.86 -18.07
N VAL A 34 12.50 -6.73 -17.21
CA VAL A 34 12.51 -6.58 -15.76
C VAL A 34 13.26 -5.31 -15.34
N TYR A 35 14.47 -5.10 -15.90
CA TYR A 35 15.26 -3.90 -15.61
C TYR A 35 14.58 -2.63 -16.11
N LYS A 36 14.05 -2.63 -17.35
CA LYS A 36 13.32 -1.49 -17.92
C LYS A 36 12.09 -1.12 -17.10
N ASN A 37 11.31 -2.11 -16.67
CA ASN A 37 10.19 -1.88 -15.77
C ASN A 37 10.64 -1.36 -14.40
N GLY A 38 11.77 -1.83 -13.89
CA GLY A 38 12.38 -1.31 -12.65
C GLY A 38 12.74 0.17 -12.76
N VAL A 39 13.28 0.61 -13.90
CA VAL A 39 13.59 2.03 -14.17
C VAL A 39 12.29 2.86 -14.18
N GLU A 40 11.26 2.40 -14.87
CA GLU A 40 9.98 3.09 -14.93
C GLU A 40 9.31 3.17 -13.54
N MET A 41 9.33 2.08 -12.76
CA MET A 41 8.82 2.06 -11.39
C MET A 41 9.59 3.04 -10.49
N LYS A 42 10.93 3.07 -10.57
CA LYS A 42 11.76 4.03 -9.84
C LYS A 42 11.37 5.48 -10.18
N ASN A 43 11.20 5.79 -11.46
CA ASN A 43 10.83 7.12 -11.91
C ASN A 43 9.44 7.52 -11.40
N LEU A 44 8.48 6.61 -11.45
CA LEU A 44 7.14 6.81 -10.92
C LEU A 44 7.20 7.04 -9.40
N GLN A 45 7.86 6.16 -8.65
CA GLN A 45 7.97 6.26 -7.20
C GLN A 45 8.72 7.52 -6.74
N THR A 46 9.70 8.00 -7.51
CA THR A 46 10.41 9.24 -7.18
C THR A 46 9.46 10.45 -7.22
N LYS A 47 8.58 10.52 -8.21
CA LYS A 47 7.56 11.57 -8.32
C LYS A 47 6.52 11.44 -7.21
N LEU A 48 6.02 10.22 -7.00
CA LEU A 48 5.02 9.93 -5.95
C LEU A 48 5.56 10.24 -4.56
N LEU A 49 6.81 9.89 -4.25
CA LEU A 49 7.44 10.19 -2.95
C LEU A 49 7.50 11.69 -2.70
N LYS A 50 7.90 12.49 -3.71
CA LYS A 50 7.94 13.95 -3.60
C LYS A 50 6.56 14.52 -3.27
N GLU A 51 5.52 14.07 -3.98
CA GLU A 51 4.15 14.53 -3.72
C GLU A 51 3.60 14.00 -2.39
N THR A 52 4.01 12.81 -1.96
CA THR A 52 3.65 12.30 -0.63
C THR A 52 4.25 13.15 0.48
N ILE A 53 5.51 13.57 0.35
CA ILE A 53 6.14 14.48 1.32
C ILE A 53 5.38 15.82 1.33
N ASN A 54 5.06 16.38 0.17
CA ASN A 54 4.26 17.61 0.04
C ASN A 54 2.90 17.46 0.74
N PHE A 55 2.18 16.37 0.47
CA PHE A 55 0.90 16.07 1.14
C PHE A 55 1.06 15.98 2.67
N VAL A 56 2.08 15.29 3.17
CA VAL A 56 2.32 15.17 4.63
C VAL A 56 2.57 16.54 5.25
N GLU A 57 3.35 17.40 4.60
CA GLU A 57 3.62 18.75 5.07
C GLU A 57 2.37 19.65 5.06
N GLU A 58 1.56 19.58 4.00
CA GLU A 58 0.29 20.32 3.92
C GLU A 58 -0.72 19.82 4.96
N PHE A 59 -0.85 18.49 5.11
CA PHE A 59 -1.66 17.89 6.16
C PHE A 59 -1.25 18.40 7.55
N ALA A 60 0.04 18.35 7.85
CA ALA A 60 0.56 18.71 9.17
C ALA A 60 0.28 20.17 9.53
N LYS A 61 0.37 21.07 8.56
CA LYS A 61 0.07 22.50 8.75
C LYS A 61 -1.43 22.77 8.92
N LYS A 62 -2.26 22.05 8.14
CA LYS A 62 -3.69 22.36 8.05
C LYS A 62 -4.53 21.68 9.13
N PHE A 63 -4.16 20.48 9.57
CA PHE A 63 -4.93 19.65 10.50
C PHE A 63 -4.17 19.41 11.81
N SER A 64 -4.00 20.48 12.60
CA SER A 64 -3.25 20.39 13.86
C SER A 64 -3.94 19.50 14.92
N ASP A 65 -5.24 19.29 14.80
CA ASP A 65 -6.10 18.48 15.67
C ASP A 65 -6.18 17.00 15.25
N LYS A 66 -5.67 16.66 14.05
CA LYS A 66 -5.65 15.30 13.52
C LYS A 66 -4.25 14.71 13.54
N LYS A 67 -4.15 13.39 13.73
CA LYS A 67 -2.89 12.67 13.72
C LYS A 67 -2.74 11.84 12.42
N LEU A 68 -1.64 12.04 11.72
CA LEU A 68 -1.25 11.22 10.58
C LEU A 68 -0.24 10.16 11.02
N ILE A 69 -0.63 8.91 10.96
CA ILE A 69 0.28 7.78 11.16
C ILE A 69 0.81 7.33 9.80
N ILE A 70 2.13 7.34 9.64
CA ILE A 70 2.81 6.84 8.45
C ILE A 70 3.39 5.47 8.79
N ARG A 71 3.10 4.47 7.97
CA ARG A 71 3.70 3.14 8.05
C ARG A 71 4.46 2.86 6.75
N PRO A 72 5.76 3.08 6.74
CA PRO A 72 6.60 2.75 5.59
C PRO A 72 6.66 1.24 5.38
N HIS A 73 6.87 0.83 4.13
CA HIS A 73 7.17 -0.56 3.83
C HIS A 73 8.48 -0.98 4.54
N PRO A 74 8.59 -2.21 5.07
CA PRO A 74 9.78 -2.64 5.82
C PRO A 74 11.12 -2.46 5.09
N SER A 75 11.11 -2.43 3.76
CA SER A 75 12.32 -2.20 2.95
C SER A 75 12.59 -0.72 2.61
N GLU A 76 11.79 0.22 3.12
CA GLU A 76 12.05 1.65 2.95
C GLU A 76 13.06 2.18 3.97
N SER A 77 13.85 3.18 3.56
CA SER A 77 14.65 3.97 4.49
C SER A 77 13.76 4.78 5.43
N HIS A 78 13.99 4.69 6.71
CA HIS A 78 13.21 5.36 7.75
C HIS A 78 13.46 6.86 7.80
N LYS A 79 14.66 7.29 7.39
CA LYS A 79 15.15 8.67 7.60
C LYS A 79 14.18 9.77 7.17
N ILE A 80 13.59 9.67 5.98
CA ILE A 80 12.65 10.69 5.47
C ILE A 80 11.43 10.82 6.39
N TRP A 81 10.91 9.70 6.86
CA TRP A 81 9.72 9.63 7.69
C TRP A 81 9.99 10.08 9.12
N GLU A 82 11.17 9.75 9.66
CA GLU A 82 11.66 10.25 10.95
C GLU A 82 11.85 11.77 10.92
N ASP A 83 12.46 12.30 9.85
CA ASP A 83 12.64 13.74 9.68
C ASP A 83 11.29 14.48 9.67
N LEU A 84 10.26 13.94 9.01
CA LEU A 84 8.89 14.49 9.02
C LEU A 84 8.24 14.39 10.41
N SER A 85 8.38 13.26 11.11
CA SER A 85 7.87 13.07 12.46
C SER A 85 8.51 14.02 13.48
N ASN A 86 9.80 14.28 13.32
CA ASN A 86 10.52 15.24 14.17
C ASN A 86 10.12 16.68 13.87
N LYS A 87 9.75 16.99 12.63
CA LYS A 87 9.34 18.34 12.19
C LYS A 87 7.91 18.69 12.60
N TYR A 88 7.00 17.72 12.61
CA TYR A 88 5.57 17.94 12.81
C TYR A 88 5.01 17.06 13.94
N LYS A 89 4.47 17.68 15.01
CA LYS A 89 3.96 16.97 16.20
C LYS A 89 2.76 16.06 15.94
N ASN A 90 2.00 16.32 14.88
CA ASN A 90 0.83 15.56 14.47
C ASN A 90 1.12 14.53 13.36
N VAL A 91 2.39 14.30 13.04
CA VAL A 91 2.85 13.26 12.13
C VAL A 91 3.71 12.27 12.90
N GLU A 92 3.42 10.99 12.77
CA GLU A 92 4.18 9.93 13.44
C GLU A 92 4.47 8.78 12.47
N ALA A 93 5.75 8.45 12.32
CA ALA A 93 6.19 7.27 11.56
C ALA A 93 6.33 6.07 12.50
N ILE A 94 5.74 4.94 12.13
CA ILE A 94 5.71 3.73 12.95
C ILE A 94 6.35 2.56 12.19
N TYR A 95 7.29 1.89 12.87
CA TYR A 95 8.10 0.79 12.33
C TYR A 95 7.92 -0.48 13.15
N ASP A 96 6.78 -0.65 13.81
CA ASP A 96 6.53 -1.84 14.60
C ASP A 96 6.28 -3.08 13.69
N GLU A 97 6.54 -4.27 14.27
CA GLU A 97 6.31 -5.55 13.60
C GLU A 97 4.83 -5.97 13.56
N LYS A 98 3.95 -5.16 14.14
CA LYS A 98 2.50 -5.46 14.19
C LYS A 98 1.90 -5.37 12.79
N SER A 99 0.87 -6.16 12.57
CA SER A 99 0.12 -6.16 11.33
C SER A 99 -0.42 -4.76 11.00
N ALA A 100 -0.33 -4.37 9.72
CA ALA A 100 -0.96 -3.15 9.21
C ALA A 100 -2.47 -3.13 9.49
N CYS A 101 -3.12 -4.29 9.52
CA CYS A 101 -4.55 -4.44 9.79
C CYS A 101 -4.99 -3.80 11.11
N SER A 102 -4.19 -3.95 12.19
CA SER A 102 -4.52 -3.36 13.50
C SER A 102 -4.57 -1.83 13.43
N TRP A 103 -3.62 -1.22 12.72
CA TRP A 103 -3.58 0.23 12.50
C TRP A 103 -4.68 0.73 11.58
N MET A 104 -5.01 -0.04 10.52
CA MET A 104 -6.13 0.26 9.64
C MET A 104 -7.46 0.27 10.38
N LEU A 105 -7.70 -0.75 11.22
CA LEU A 105 -8.93 -0.82 12.02
C LEU A 105 -9.06 0.32 13.02
N ALA A 106 -7.95 0.75 13.63
CA ALA A 106 -7.93 1.85 14.60
C ALA A 106 -8.03 3.25 13.97
N SER A 107 -7.79 3.39 12.65
CA SER A 107 -7.85 4.69 11.97
C SER A 107 -9.26 5.03 11.51
N GLU A 108 -9.56 6.31 11.29
CA GLU A 108 -10.83 6.77 10.68
C GLU A 108 -10.94 6.27 9.23
N PHE A 109 -9.89 6.42 8.46
CA PHE A 109 -9.72 5.90 7.10
C PHE A 109 -8.24 5.60 6.84
N THR A 110 -7.95 4.96 5.72
CA THR A 110 -6.58 4.66 5.31
C THR A 110 -6.21 5.40 4.03
N ILE A 111 -4.91 5.66 3.87
CA ILE A 111 -4.34 6.16 2.62
C ILE A 111 -3.25 5.17 2.20
N SER A 112 -3.21 4.84 0.93
CA SER A 112 -2.17 3.99 0.36
C SER A 112 -1.60 4.60 -0.93
N SER A 113 -0.36 4.30 -1.26
CA SER A 113 0.25 4.71 -2.53
C SER A 113 0.79 3.47 -3.24
N ASN A 114 0.04 2.98 -4.24
CA ASN A 114 0.38 1.80 -5.06
C ASN A 114 0.84 0.58 -4.20
N CYS A 115 0.17 0.34 -3.07
CA CYS A 115 0.53 -0.67 -2.07
C CYS A 115 -0.58 -1.71 -1.92
N THR A 116 -0.21 -2.97 -1.72
CA THR A 116 -1.16 -4.08 -1.48
C THR A 116 -1.97 -3.91 -0.20
N THR A 117 -1.54 -3.05 0.72
CA THR A 117 -2.32 -2.69 1.91
C THR A 117 -3.68 -2.05 1.59
N SER A 118 -3.87 -1.52 0.37
CA SER A 118 -5.20 -1.09 -0.08
C SER A 118 -6.17 -2.26 -0.24
N VAL A 119 -5.66 -3.44 -0.64
CA VAL A 119 -6.46 -4.68 -0.73
C VAL A 119 -6.85 -5.17 0.66
N GLU A 120 -5.90 -5.12 1.60
CA GLU A 120 -6.16 -5.48 3.01
C GLU A 120 -7.22 -4.55 3.62
N ALA A 121 -7.09 -3.23 3.44
CA ALA A 121 -8.08 -2.25 3.88
C ALA A 121 -9.46 -2.52 3.28
N PHE A 122 -9.50 -2.85 1.97
CA PHE A 122 -10.75 -3.17 1.28
C PHE A 122 -11.41 -4.43 1.85
N ILE A 123 -10.67 -5.52 2.08
CA ILE A 123 -11.17 -6.76 2.69
C ILE A 123 -11.70 -6.49 4.11
N LEU A 124 -11.05 -5.61 4.86
CA LEU A 124 -11.49 -5.20 6.19
C LEU A 124 -12.73 -4.27 6.18
N GLY A 125 -13.27 -3.93 5.01
CA GLY A 125 -14.35 -2.97 4.86
C GLY A 125 -13.98 -1.55 5.29
N LYS A 126 -12.67 -1.21 5.28
CA LYS A 126 -12.15 0.08 5.71
C LYS A 126 -12.02 1.01 4.51
N LEU A 127 -12.61 2.21 4.62
CA LEU A 127 -12.42 3.24 3.60
C LEU A 127 -10.94 3.49 3.34
N ASN A 128 -10.54 3.40 2.08
CA ASN A 128 -9.16 3.62 1.65
C ASN A 128 -9.11 4.59 0.48
N TYR A 129 -8.25 5.57 0.58
CA TYR A 129 -7.87 6.47 -0.51
C TYR A 129 -6.57 6.00 -1.13
N ASN A 130 -6.57 5.82 -2.46
CA ASN A 130 -5.35 5.54 -3.22
C ASN A 130 -4.76 6.88 -3.69
N PHE A 131 -3.75 7.36 -3.02
CA PHE A 131 -3.07 8.61 -3.38
C PHE A 131 -2.16 8.38 -4.58
N LYS A 132 -2.60 8.87 -5.75
CA LYS A 132 -2.02 8.60 -7.06
C LYS A 132 -1.88 9.86 -7.93
N PRO A 133 -1.10 10.88 -7.49
CA PRO A 133 -0.88 12.10 -8.29
C PRO A 133 -0.14 11.83 -9.61
N TYR A 134 0.52 10.70 -9.73
CA TYR A 134 1.12 10.22 -10.97
C TYR A 134 0.74 8.76 -11.20
N THR A 135 0.56 8.40 -12.48
CA THR A 135 0.19 7.05 -12.91
C THR A 135 1.11 6.56 -14.02
N ASN A 136 1.36 5.24 -14.04
CA ASN A 136 2.00 4.54 -15.14
C ASN A 136 1.44 3.11 -15.20
N GLU A 137 0.48 2.90 -16.10
CA GLU A 137 -0.25 1.61 -16.20
C GLU A 137 0.63 0.39 -16.44
N ARG A 138 1.84 0.60 -16.95
CA ARG A 138 2.80 -0.47 -17.23
C ARG A 138 3.40 -1.08 -15.96
N VAL A 139 3.57 -0.30 -14.91
CA VAL A 139 4.28 -0.69 -13.69
C VAL A 139 3.46 -0.57 -12.42
N GLU A 140 2.23 -0.07 -12.49
CA GLU A 140 1.32 -0.04 -11.35
C GLU A 140 0.75 -1.41 -11.02
N PHE A 141 0.54 -1.65 -9.73
CA PHE A 141 -0.20 -2.82 -9.29
C PHE A 141 -1.69 -2.68 -9.59
N LYS A 142 -2.27 -3.69 -10.24
CA LYS A 142 -3.68 -3.64 -10.68
C LYS A 142 -4.67 -3.69 -9.53
N LEU A 143 -4.45 -4.56 -8.54
CA LEU A 143 -5.37 -4.73 -7.41
C LEU A 143 -5.49 -3.47 -6.55
N PRO A 144 -4.40 -2.79 -6.14
CA PRO A 144 -4.52 -1.51 -5.44
C PRO A 144 -5.35 -0.48 -6.18
N LYS A 145 -5.31 -0.48 -7.52
CA LYS A 145 -6.07 0.47 -8.35
C LYS A 145 -7.59 0.32 -8.20
N ILE A 146 -8.06 -0.89 -7.92
CA ILE A 146 -9.49 -1.22 -7.81
C ILE A 146 -9.98 -1.43 -6.37
N THR A 147 -9.17 -1.17 -5.36
CA THR A 147 -9.52 -1.43 -3.96
C THR A 147 -9.58 -0.19 -3.08
N GLY A 148 -9.74 0.98 -3.68
CA GLY A 148 -9.89 2.23 -2.96
C GLY A 148 -10.31 3.38 -3.87
N ILE A 149 -10.70 4.49 -3.28
CA ILE A 149 -11.05 5.71 -4.01
C ILE A 149 -9.76 6.36 -4.47
N ASN A 150 -9.56 6.49 -5.79
CA ASN A 150 -8.37 7.12 -6.35
C ASN A 150 -8.42 8.64 -6.13
N VAL A 151 -7.30 9.19 -5.67
CA VAL A 151 -7.09 10.62 -5.43
C VAL A 151 -5.85 11.06 -6.20
N SER A 152 -5.99 12.08 -7.03
CA SER A 152 -5.03 12.46 -8.07
C SER A 152 -4.15 13.66 -7.71
N SER A 153 -4.37 14.31 -6.56
CA SER A 153 -3.53 15.43 -6.13
C SER A 153 -3.53 15.61 -4.61
N THR A 154 -2.56 16.38 -4.11
CA THR A 154 -2.50 16.81 -2.70
C THR A 154 -3.73 17.62 -2.34
N GLU A 155 -4.17 18.55 -3.17
CA GLU A 155 -5.33 19.39 -2.94
C GLU A 155 -6.62 18.57 -2.83
N GLU A 156 -6.79 17.58 -3.72
CA GLU A 156 -7.94 16.67 -3.67
C GLU A 156 -7.92 15.84 -2.38
N MET A 157 -6.76 15.32 -1.96
CA MET A 157 -6.64 14.55 -0.73
C MET A 157 -6.94 15.40 0.50
N ILE A 158 -6.43 16.63 0.56
CA ILE A 158 -6.73 17.57 1.63
C ILE A 158 -8.25 17.86 1.70
N LYS A 159 -8.88 18.09 0.55
CA LYS A 159 -10.33 18.30 0.49
C LYS A 159 -11.11 17.07 0.97
N LYS A 160 -10.70 15.86 0.60
CA LYS A 160 -11.31 14.62 1.11
C LYS A 160 -11.25 14.51 2.63
N ILE A 161 -10.15 14.95 3.23
CA ILE A 161 -9.98 14.98 4.70
C ILE A 161 -10.88 16.03 5.34
N GLU A 162 -11.03 17.22 4.73
CA GLU A 162 -11.94 18.27 5.21
C GLU A 162 -13.39 17.81 5.18
N ASP A 163 -13.78 17.22 4.06
CA ASP A 163 -15.15 16.76 3.81
C ASP A 163 -15.50 15.52 4.64
N PHE A 164 -14.51 14.73 5.08
CA PHE A 164 -14.71 13.47 5.79
C PHE A 164 -15.59 13.61 7.03
N ASN A 165 -15.45 14.69 7.78
CA ASN A 165 -16.25 14.96 8.98
C ASN A 165 -17.63 15.55 8.64
N ASN A 166 -17.82 16.05 7.42
CA ASN A 166 -19.01 16.80 7.03
C ASN A 166 -20.00 15.99 6.19
N ALA A 167 -19.60 14.86 5.65
CA ALA A 167 -20.44 14.07 4.76
C ALA A 167 -20.16 12.56 4.84
N ASN A 168 -21.21 11.78 5.04
CA ASN A 168 -21.20 10.31 4.84
C ASN A 168 -21.00 9.89 3.37
N THR A 169 -20.84 10.84 2.46
CA THR A 169 -20.81 10.61 1.00
C THR A 169 -19.70 9.66 0.56
N ASP A 170 -18.49 9.76 1.15
CA ASP A 170 -17.40 8.87 0.78
C ASP A 170 -17.59 7.47 1.38
N HIS A 171 -18.19 7.35 2.56
CA HIS A 171 -18.55 6.05 3.14
C HIS A 171 -19.61 5.33 2.31
N ASP A 172 -20.66 6.02 1.88
CA ASP A 172 -21.70 5.45 1.02
C ASP A 172 -21.14 5.07 -0.36
N THR A 173 -20.30 5.94 -0.93
CA THR A 173 -19.60 5.66 -2.18
C THR A 173 -18.67 4.44 -2.03
N PHE A 174 -17.92 4.34 -0.93
CA PHE A 174 -17.06 3.21 -0.65
C PHE A 174 -17.87 1.93 -0.44
N LYS A 175 -18.97 1.98 0.30
CA LYS A 175 -19.86 0.82 0.51
C LYS A 175 -20.38 0.28 -0.82
N LYS A 176 -20.93 1.13 -1.67
CA LYS A 176 -21.39 0.75 -3.00
C LYS A 176 -20.24 0.18 -3.86
N TYR A 177 -19.09 0.82 -3.81
CA TYR A 177 -17.88 0.36 -4.50
C TYR A 177 -17.40 -0.99 -3.96
N HIS A 178 -17.43 -1.19 -2.64
CA HIS A 178 -17.09 -2.45 -2.01
C HIS A 178 -18.00 -3.59 -2.48
N GLU A 179 -19.31 -3.37 -2.51
CA GLU A 179 -20.29 -4.34 -2.98
C GLU A 179 -20.07 -4.76 -4.44
N THR A 180 -19.67 -3.82 -5.30
CA THR A 180 -19.41 -4.10 -6.73
C THR A 180 -18.03 -4.69 -7.02
N THR A 181 -17.03 -4.41 -6.21
CA THR A 181 -15.65 -4.85 -6.43
C THR A 181 -15.34 -6.17 -5.73
N LEU A 182 -16.02 -6.48 -4.63
CA LEU A 182 -15.79 -7.72 -3.88
C LEU A 182 -15.95 -8.99 -4.74
N PRO A 183 -16.98 -9.12 -5.63
CA PRO A 183 -17.07 -10.25 -6.55
C PRO A 183 -15.85 -10.38 -7.49
N ILE A 184 -15.23 -9.26 -7.87
CA ILE A 184 -14.04 -9.27 -8.72
C ILE A 184 -12.85 -9.79 -7.92
N LEU A 185 -12.71 -9.38 -6.66
CA LEU A 185 -11.64 -9.89 -5.80
C LEU A 185 -11.75 -11.38 -5.52
N ASN A 186 -12.97 -11.92 -5.45
CA ASN A 186 -13.18 -13.36 -5.29
C ASN A 186 -12.64 -14.20 -6.48
N LEU A 187 -12.36 -13.58 -7.63
CA LEU A 187 -11.67 -14.24 -8.75
C LEU A 187 -10.15 -14.42 -8.48
N PHE A 188 -9.58 -13.63 -7.57
CA PHE A 188 -8.16 -13.65 -7.23
C PHE A 188 -7.88 -14.30 -5.88
N PHE A 189 -8.84 -14.26 -4.97
CA PHE A 189 -8.71 -14.76 -3.61
C PHE A 189 -9.90 -15.68 -3.30
N GLU A 190 -9.62 -16.90 -2.96
CA GLU A 190 -10.65 -17.82 -2.45
C GLU A 190 -11.00 -17.48 -1.00
N ASN A 191 -12.28 -17.62 -0.65
CA ASN A 191 -12.77 -17.58 0.75
C ASN A 191 -12.58 -16.23 1.46
N ILE A 192 -12.65 -15.08 0.75
CA ILE A 192 -12.57 -13.76 1.40
C ILE A 192 -13.71 -13.55 2.42
N ASN A 193 -14.88 -14.15 2.17
CA ASN A 193 -16.09 -13.99 3.00
C ASN A 193 -16.45 -15.26 3.80
N GLU A 194 -15.67 -16.32 3.72
CA GLU A 194 -15.96 -17.54 4.45
C GLU A 194 -15.23 -17.59 5.79
N ASN A 195 -15.86 -18.24 6.77
CA ASN A 195 -15.26 -18.51 8.08
C ASN A 195 -14.09 -19.52 8.02
N SER A 196 -13.54 -19.78 6.84
CA SER A 196 -12.44 -20.71 6.65
C SER A 196 -11.09 -19.98 6.68
N CYS A 197 -10.21 -20.43 7.57
CA CYS A 197 -8.86 -19.91 7.67
C CYS A 197 -8.02 -20.42 6.48
N SER A 198 -7.41 -19.52 5.71
CA SER A 198 -6.52 -19.87 4.57
C SER A 198 -5.40 -20.83 5.00
N ALA A 199 -4.88 -20.69 6.22
CA ALA A 199 -3.88 -21.62 6.77
C ALA A 199 -4.44 -23.03 6.90
N GLN A 200 -5.70 -23.19 7.31
CA GLN A 200 -6.36 -24.50 7.41
C GLN A 200 -6.55 -25.13 6.02
N ASN A 201 -6.89 -24.33 5.01
CA ASN A 201 -7.02 -24.80 3.63
C ASN A 201 -5.67 -25.29 3.09
N ILE A 202 -4.58 -24.57 3.34
CA ILE A 202 -3.22 -25.01 2.98
C ILE A 202 -2.86 -26.32 3.66
N ILE A 203 -3.13 -26.44 4.98
CA ILE A 203 -2.89 -27.68 5.74
C ILE A 203 -3.69 -28.84 5.14
N ASN A 204 -4.94 -28.62 4.77
CA ASN A 204 -5.80 -29.67 4.17
C ASN A 204 -5.26 -30.12 2.81
N VAL A 205 -4.76 -29.20 1.97
CA VAL A 205 -4.11 -29.53 0.70
C VAL A 205 -2.85 -30.37 0.94
N ILE A 206 -2.01 -29.99 1.90
CA ILE A 206 -0.78 -30.73 2.25
C ILE A 206 -1.11 -32.15 2.76
N LYS A 207 -2.10 -32.28 3.62
CA LYS A 207 -2.55 -33.60 4.12
C LYS A 207 -3.02 -34.49 2.98
N LYS A 208 -3.90 -34.00 2.10
CA LYS A 208 -4.37 -34.74 0.93
C LYS A 208 -3.22 -35.16 0.00
N SER A 209 -2.23 -34.28 -0.21
CA SER A 209 -1.07 -34.61 -1.07
C SER A 209 -0.17 -35.69 -0.46
N ASN A 210 -0.06 -35.76 0.88
CA ASN A 210 0.70 -36.81 1.57
C ASN A 210 -0.04 -38.17 1.56
N GLU A 211 -1.36 -38.18 1.67
CA GLU A 211 -2.17 -39.40 1.51
C GLU A 211 -2.00 -40.02 0.13
N PHE A 212 -1.90 -39.19 -0.93
CA PHE A 212 -1.63 -39.66 -2.30
C PHE A 212 -0.23 -40.28 -2.49
N LYS A 213 0.77 -39.90 -1.67
CA LYS A 213 2.12 -40.49 -1.73
C LYS A 213 2.22 -41.81 -0.98
N ILE A 214 1.40 -42.05 0.04
CA ILE A 214 1.40 -43.27 0.83
C ILE A 214 0.73 -44.42 0.09
N THR A 215 -0.21 -44.13 -0.81
CA THR A 215 -0.90 -45.15 -1.61
C THR A 215 -0.14 -45.60 -2.85
N LYS A 216 1.05 -45.03 -3.14
CA LYS A 216 1.92 -45.44 -4.27
C LYS A 216 3.16 -46.24 -3.87
N LYS A 217 3.18 -46.83 -2.70
CA LYS A 217 4.10 -47.88 -2.27
C LYS A 217 3.31 -49.19 -2.18
#